data_0e880a5d3387f6757df132abd152d375
#
_entry.id   0e880a5d3387f6757df132abd152d375
#
_cell.length_a   1.000
_cell.length_b   1.000
_cell.length_c   1.000
_cell.angle_alpha   90.00
_cell.angle_beta   90.00
_cell.angle_gamma   90.00
#
_symmetry.space_group_name_H-M   'P 1'
#
loop_
_entity.id
_entity.type
_entity.pdbx_description
1 polymer ?
#
loop_
_entity_poly.entity_id
_entity_poly.type
_entity_poly.pdbx_seq_one_letter_code
_entity_poly.pdbx_strand_id
1 'polypeptide(L)'
;MPPGRRRYAEIINSEGEGGSLPQAEIGIIGGSGLYNLPGIERVREVRVATPFGRPSDAYRLGNLEGRKVAFLSRHGRGHTLLPTEVNSRANIYGFKKLGVERIISVSAVGSLREEYRPMDMALPAQFFDRTRQRASTFFGGGLVVHISFDTPVCPTVVEVLAGACKDLGVRCHAGGTYVCMEGPAFSTKAESNVYRSWGMDLIGMTSLPEAKLAREAEICYATLAMVTDYDCWHPQHDAVTINMVLEYLTHNVENSQKILLRAIRAMPQPRSCKCASALAHAILTDRTRISSTARKKLSLLVGKYLG
;
A
#
# COMPACT_ATOMS: atom_id res chain seq x y z
N MET A 1 29.66 -18.54 -24.43
CA MET A 1 28.25 -18.93 -24.20
C MET A 1 27.39 -17.70 -24.39
N PRO A 2 26.30 -17.73 -25.20
CA PRO A 2 25.48 -16.58 -25.42
C PRO A 2 24.61 -16.29 -24.17
N PRO A 3 24.28 -15.00 -23.86
CA PRO A 3 23.50 -14.64 -22.68
C PRO A 3 22.08 -15.18 -22.81
N GLY A 4 21.62 -15.80 -21.70
CA GLY A 4 20.32 -16.43 -21.60
C GLY A 4 19.18 -15.49 -21.98
N ARG A 5 18.30 -15.96 -22.83
CA ARG A 5 17.02 -15.31 -23.21
C ARG A 5 16.24 -15.01 -21.92
N ARG A 6 16.05 -13.72 -21.59
CA ARG A 6 15.04 -13.29 -20.62
C ARG A 6 13.70 -13.77 -21.18
N ARG A 7 13.04 -14.70 -20.50
CA ARG A 7 11.65 -15.04 -20.81
C ARG A 7 10.81 -13.80 -20.51
N TYR A 8 10.30 -13.17 -21.54
CA TYR A 8 9.30 -12.11 -21.38
C TYR A 8 8.07 -12.73 -20.71
N ALA A 9 7.63 -12.16 -19.59
CA ALA A 9 6.41 -12.59 -18.92
C ALA A 9 5.22 -12.36 -19.86
N GLU A 10 4.37 -13.36 -20.03
CA GLU A 10 3.13 -13.23 -20.79
C GLU A 10 2.25 -12.15 -20.18
N ILE A 11 1.88 -11.14 -20.98
CA ILE A 11 0.95 -10.09 -20.54
C ILE A 11 -0.47 -10.58 -20.78
N ILE A 12 -1.19 -10.88 -19.70
CA ILE A 12 -2.61 -11.23 -19.76
C ILE A 12 -3.44 -9.96 -19.66
N ASN A 13 -4.20 -9.63 -20.71
CA ASN A 13 -5.15 -8.53 -20.71
C ASN A 13 -6.51 -9.02 -20.19
N SER A 14 -7.12 -8.29 -19.26
CA SER A 14 -8.46 -8.62 -18.72
C SER A 14 -9.62 -8.36 -19.69
N GLU A 15 -9.35 -7.94 -20.92
CA GLU A 15 -10.35 -7.55 -21.94
C GLU A 15 -10.50 -8.58 -23.08
N GLY A 16 -10.04 -9.82 -22.95
CA GLY A 16 -10.17 -10.81 -24.01
C GLY A 16 -10.23 -12.21 -23.49
N GLU A 17 -11.31 -12.91 -23.89
CA GLU A 17 -11.59 -14.34 -23.70
C GLU A 17 -11.96 -14.76 -22.26
N GLY A 18 -13.09 -15.46 -22.12
CA GLY A 18 -13.80 -15.94 -20.93
C GLY A 18 -13.04 -16.71 -19.84
N GLY A 19 -11.76 -16.42 -19.64
CA GLY A 19 -10.94 -16.96 -18.56
C GLY A 19 -11.04 -16.12 -17.30
N SER A 20 -11.24 -16.77 -16.14
CA SER A 20 -11.18 -16.09 -14.84
C SER A 20 -9.80 -15.46 -14.62
N LEU A 21 -9.77 -14.21 -14.11
CA LEU A 21 -8.50 -13.57 -13.72
C LEU A 21 -7.73 -14.44 -12.73
N PRO A 22 -6.40 -14.50 -12.86
CA PRO A 22 -5.60 -15.19 -11.87
C PRO A 22 -5.74 -14.52 -10.51
N GLN A 23 -5.88 -15.32 -9.46
CA GLN A 23 -6.13 -14.85 -8.11
C GLN A 23 -4.83 -14.74 -7.31
N ALA A 24 -4.78 -13.76 -6.41
CA ALA A 24 -3.72 -13.61 -5.40
C ALA A 24 -4.35 -13.36 -4.02
N GLU A 25 -3.67 -13.77 -2.97
CA GLU A 25 -4.13 -13.63 -1.59
C GLU A 25 -3.58 -12.38 -0.93
N ILE A 26 -2.32 -12.07 -1.24
CA ILE A 26 -1.57 -10.97 -0.63
C ILE A 26 -1.11 -10.01 -1.72
N GLY A 27 -1.44 -8.74 -1.55
CA GLY A 27 -0.96 -7.64 -2.35
C GLY A 27 0.26 -6.97 -1.71
N ILE A 28 1.21 -6.57 -2.53
CA ILE A 28 2.36 -5.77 -2.12
C ILE A 28 2.37 -4.52 -2.99
N ILE A 29 2.32 -3.36 -2.36
CA ILE A 29 2.51 -2.07 -3.05
C ILE A 29 3.87 -1.52 -2.64
N GLY A 30 4.75 -1.28 -3.60
CA GLY A 30 6.09 -0.80 -3.29
C GLY A 30 6.67 0.13 -4.34
N GLY A 31 7.78 0.74 -3.99
CA GLY A 31 8.60 1.55 -4.87
C GLY A 31 9.57 0.72 -5.71
N SER A 32 10.45 1.41 -6.44
CA SER A 32 11.37 0.85 -7.43
C SER A 32 12.33 -0.22 -6.89
N GLY A 33 12.66 -0.22 -5.61
CA GLY A 33 13.56 -1.22 -5.00
C GLY A 33 12.93 -2.61 -4.80
N LEU A 34 11.61 -2.77 -4.93
CA LEU A 34 10.90 -4.02 -4.65
C LEU A 34 10.40 -4.76 -5.89
N TYR A 35 10.76 -4.30 -7.09
CA TYR A 35 10.31 -4.94 -8.34
C TYR A 35 10.72 -6.40 -8.49
N ASN A 36 11.83 -6.79 -7.89
CA ASN A 36 12.39 -8.12 -7.97
C ASN A 36 12.52 -8.72 -6.57
N LEU A 37 11.36 -9.17 -6.01
CA LEU A 37 11.39 -9.93 -4.77
C LEU A 37 12.13 -11.25 -5.00
N PRO A 38 13.17 -11.56 -4.21
CA PRO A 38 13.85 -12.85 -4.29
C PRO A 38 12.88 -13.99 -4.01
N GLY A 39 13.02 -15.11 -4.71
CA GLY A 39 12.21 -16.30 -4.48
C GLY A 39 10.80 -16.29 -5.04
N ILE A 40 10.39 -15.21 -5.73
CA ILE A 40 9.09 -15.24 -6.42
C ILE A 40 9.16 -16.15 -7.65
N GLU A 41 8.27 -17.12 -7.71
CA GLU A 41 8.20 -18.11 -8.78
C GLU A 41 6.98 -17.87 -9.69
N ARG A 42 7.03 -18.41 -10.93
CA ARG A 42 5.94 -18.40 -11.91
C ARG A 42 5.35 -17.02 -12.15
N VAL A 43 6.23 -16.04 -12.27
CA VAL A 43 5.85 -14.64 -12.44
C VAL A 43 5.15 -14.42 -13.78
N ARG A 44 3.99 -13.75 -13.73
CA ARG A 44 3.27 -13.24 -14.91
C ARG A 44 2.79 -11.82 -14.65
N GLU A 45 2.69 -11.03 -15.71
CA GLU A 45 2.17 -9.67 -15.66
C GLU A 45 0.70 -9.66 -16.07
N VAL A 46 -0.15 -9.00 -15.28
CA VAL A 46 -1.58 -8.91 -15.51
C VAL A 46 -2.01 -7.45 -15.54
N ARG A 47 -2.61 -7.02 -16.63
CA ARG A 47 -3.25 -5.71 -16.73
C ARG A 47 -4.71 -5.84 -16.31
N VAL A 48 -5.12 -5.04 -15.33
CA VAL A 48 -6.46 -5.07 -14.77
C VAL A 48 -7.21 -3.80 -15.18
N ALA A 49 -8.29 -3.97 -15.96
CA ALA A 49 -9.22 -2.88 -16.24
C ALA A 49 -10.07 -2.58 -15.02
N THR A 50 -10.24 -1.29 -14.70
CA THR A 50 -11.04 -0.83 -13.57
C THR A 50 -11.98 0.31 -13.97
N PRO A 51 -13.12 0.50 -13.28
CA PRO A 51 -14.04 1.61 -13.54
C PRO A 51 -13.48 2.97 -13.06
N PHE A 52 -12.27 2.99 -12.52
CA PHE A 52 -11.57 4.17 -12.03
C PHE A 52 -10.37 4.57 -12.89
N GLY A 53 -10.23 3.96 -14.08
CA GLY A 53 -9.09 4.15 -14.96
C GLY A 53 -8.02 3.07 -14.79
N ARG A 54 -6.82 3.37 -15.27
CA ARG A 54 -5.70 2.43 -15.26
C ARG A 54 -4.96 2.46 -13.92
N PRO A 55 -4.57 1.29 -13.37
CA PRO A 55 -3.58 1.21 -12.30
C PRO A 55 -2.22 1.81 -12.72
N SER A 56 -1.38 2.06 -11.73
CA SER A 56 -0.04 2.65 -11.94
C SER A 56 0.86 1.79 -12.84
N ASP A 57 0.70 0.47 -12.81
CA ASP A 57 1.42 -0.48 -13.67
C ASP A 57 0.60 -1.78 -13.81
N ALA A 58 1.11 -2.74 -14.58
CA ALA A 58 0.63 -4.11 -14.57
C ALA A 58 0.97 -4.76 -13.20
N TYR A 59 0.05 -5.61 -12.72
CA TYR A 59 0.32 -6.40 -11.52
C TYR A 59 1.23 -7.56 -11.88
N ARG A 60 2.28 -7.77 -11.08
CA ARG A 60 3.15 -8.96 -11.17
C ARG A 60 2.64 -10.00 -10.18
N LEU A 61 2.05 -11.08 -10.71
CA LEU A 61 1.55 -12.19 -9.92
C LEU A 61 2.58 -13.31 -9.91
N GLY A 62 2.69 -13.98 -8.77
CA GLY A 62 3.56 -15.15 -8.63
C GLY A 62 3.29 -15.90 -7.34
N ASN A 63 4.06 -16.95 -7.12
CA ASN A 63 4.09 -17.66 -5.84
C ASN A 63 5.31 -17.22 -5.04
N LEU A 64 5.12 -16.91 -3.78
CA LEU A 64 6.16 -16.50 -2.85
C LEU A 64 5.89 -17.19 -1.50
N GLU A 65 6.86 -17.94 -0.99
CA GLU A 65 6.70 -18.72 0.26
C GLU A 65 5.42 -19.58 0.28
N GLY A 66 5.10 -20.22 -0.85
CA GLY A 66 3.91 -21.06 -1.00
C GLY A 66 2.59 -20.29 -1.13
N ARG A 67 2.61 -18.96 -1.16
CA ARG A 67 1.42 -18.09 -1.22
C ARG A 67 1.31 -17.37 -2.56
N LYS A 68 0.10 -17.20 -3.06
CA LYS A 68 -0.16 -16.40 -4.26
C LYS A 68 -0.09 -14.91 -3.92
N VAL A 69 0.85 -14.21 -4.54
CA VAL A 69 1.07 -12.78 -4.32
C VAL A 69 0.85 -11.97 -5.58
N ALA A 70 0.44 -10.72 -5.42
CA ALA A 70 0.37 -9.72 -6.47
C ALA A 70 1.19 -8.49 -6.03
N PHE A 71 2.16 -8.12 -6.84
CA PHE A 71 2.98 -6.92 -6.61
C PHE A 71 2.56 -5.80 -7.57
N LEU A 72 2.49 -4.56 -7.09
CA LEU A 72 2.23 -3.37 -7.89
C LEU A 72 3.25 -2.28 -7.61
N SER A 73 3.81 -1.72 -8.69
CA SER A 73 4.65 -0.53 -8.65
C SER A 73 3.81 0.72 -8.41
N ARG A 74 3.93 1.33 -7.22
CA ARG A 74 3.11 2.50 -6.86
C ARG A 74 3.26 3.66 -7.83
N HIS A 75 4.48 4.00 -8.17
CA HIS A 75 4.82 5.12 -9.03
C HIS A 75 5.04 4.73 -10.50
N GLY A 76 4.55 3.55 -10.90
CA GLY A 76 4.83 2.98 -12.22
C GLY A 76 6.28 2.52 -12.37
N ARG A 77 6.53 1.74 -13.42
CA ARG A 77 7.88 1.27 -13.75
C ARG A 77 8.75 2.45 -14.16
N GLY A 78 9.90 2.58 -13.53
CA GLY A 78 10.80 3.71 -13.75
C GLY A 78 10.45 4.97 -12.94
N HIS A 79 9.52 4.87 -11.98
CA HIS A 79 9.13 5.97 -11.08
C HIS A 79 8.64 7.22 -11.85
N THR A 80 7.68 7.01 -12.73
CA THR A 80 7.20 8.04 -13.69
C THR A 80 5.99 8.82 -13.21
N LEU A 81 5.36 8.42 -12.08
CA LEU A 81 4.17 9.06 -11.52
C LEU A 81 4.51 9.81 -10.22
N LEU A 82 4.12 11.06 -10.15
CA LEU A 82 4.13 11.83 -8.90
C LEU A 82 3.15 11.20 -7.87
N PRO A 83 3.31 11.45 -6.57
CA PRO A 83 2.37 10.97 -5.56
C PRO A 83 0.90 11.34 -5.84
N THR A 84 0.64 12.52 -6.40
CA THR A 84 -0.69 13.02 -6.79
C THR A 84 -1.24 12.38 -8.06
N GLU A 85 -0.37 11.87 -8.95
CA GLU A 85 -0.76 11.21 -10.20
C GLU A 85 -1.07 9.73 -10.01
N VAL A 86 -0.68 9.15 -8.87
CA VAL A 86 -0.96 7.76 -8.54
C VAL A 86 -2.47 7.54 -8.44
N ASN A 87 -3.03 6.73 -9.35
CA ASN A 87 -4.43 6.37 -9.32
C ASN A 87 -4.71 5.28 -8.26
N SER A 88 -4.72 5.69 -6.99
CA SER A 88 -4.90 4.78 -5.86
C SER A 88 -6.24 4.02 -5.92
N ARG A 89 -7.31 4.63 -6.48
CA ARG A 89 -8.59 3.92 -6.70
C ARG A 89 -8.43 2.75 -7.65
N ALA A 90 -7.78 2.97 -8.79
CA ALA A 90 -7.53 1.90 -9.75
C ALA A 90 -6.61 0.82 -9.16
N ASN A 91 -5.58 1.23 -8.41
CA ASN A 91 -4.64 0.32 -7.76
C ASN A 91 -5.33 -0.61 -6.75
N ILE A 92 -6.10 -0.06 -5.83
CA ILE A 92 -6.78 -0.87 -4.79
C ILE A 92 -7.92 -1.70 -5.38
N TYR A 93 -8.70 -1.13 -6.30
CA TYR A 93 -9.76 -1.87 -7.00
C TYR A 93 -9.20 -3.06 -7.79
N GLY A 94 -8.06 -2.87 -8.45
CA GLY A 94 -7.40 -3.94 -9.18
C GLY A 94 -6.94 -5.08 -8.26
N PHE A 95 -6.37 -4.78 -7.10
CA PHE A 95 -6.09 -5.80 -6.09
C PHE A 95 -7.36 -6.54 -5.65
N LYS A 96 -8.46 -5.81 -5.40
CA LYS A 96 -9.76 -6.44 -5.07
C LYS A 96 -10.23 -7.38 -6.16
N LYS A 97 -10.09 -6.98 -7.43
CA LYS A 97 -10.48 -7.78 -8.59
C LYS A 97 -9.61 -9.04 -8.75
N LEU A 98 -8.36 -8.99 -8.31
CA LEU A 98 -7.45 -10.14 -8.24
C LEU A 98 -7.67 -11.03 -6.99
N GLY A 99 -8.68 -10.76 -6.17
CA GLY A 99 -9.00 -11.55 -4.98
C GLY A 99 -8.12 -11.26 -3.76
N VAL A 100 -7.30 -10.19 -3.80
CA VAL A 100 -6.40 -9.84 -2.69
C VAL A 100 -7.21 -9.48 -1.44
N GLU A 101 -6.84 -10.11 -0.34
CA GLU A 101 -7.44 -9.89 0.98
C GLU A 101 -6.59 -9.04 1.91
N ARG A 102 -5.29 -8.95 1.66
CA ARG A 102 -4.32 -8.24 2.51
C ARG A 102 -3.32 -7.49 1.66
N ILE A 103 -3.06 -6.25 2.00
CA ILE A 103 -2.05 -5.41 1.34
C ILE A 103 -0.98 -5.02 2.36
N ILE A 104 0.27 -5.28 2.00
CA ILE A 104 1.44 -4.71 2.66
C ILE A 104 1.96 -3.58 1.77
N SER A 105 1.91 -2.36 2.29
CA SER A 105 2.41 -1.17 1.61
C SER A 105 3.82 -0.89 2.10
N VAL A 106 4.80 -0.84 1.20
CA VAL A 106 6.19 -0.54 1.55
C VAL A 106 6.56 0.83 1.00
N SER A 107 7.11 1.69 1.85
CA SER A 107 7.49 3.05 1.47
C SER A 107 8.65 3.59 2.29
N ALA A 108 9.47 4.43 1.67
CA ALA A 108 10.43 5.26 2.37
C ALA A 108 9.69 6.38 3.13
N VAL A 109 10.19 6.74 4.31
CA VAL A 109 9.65 7.79 5.17
C VAL A 109 10.75 8.56 5.86
N GLY A 110 10.52 9.84 6.13
CA GLY A 110 11.30 10.61 7.08
C GLY A 110 10.83 10.36 8.52
N SER A 111 11.76 10.49 9.47
CA SER A 111 11.49 10.44 10.89
C SER A 111 11.28 11.82 11.48
N LEU A 112 10.29 11.96 12.35
CA LEU A 112 10.04 13.15 13.17
C LEU A 112 10.44 12.94 14.65
N ARG A 113 11.08 11.79 14.95
CA ARG A 113 11.53 11.35 16.27
C ARG A 113 13.00 10.99 16.28
N GLU A 114 13.69 11.33 17.35
CA GLU A 114 15.10 10.99 17.54
C GLU A 114 15.36 9.48 17.59
N GLU A 115 14.43 8.74 18.20
CA GLU A 115 14.51 7.29 18.38
C GLU A 115 14.24 6.48 17.12
N TYR A 116 13.59 7.05 16.09
CA TYR A 116 13.30 6.39 14.81
C TYR A 116 14.40 6.74 13.83
N ARG A 117 15.47 5.97 13.88
CA ARG A 117 16.71 6.28 13.15
C ARG A 117 16.65 5.86 11.68
N PRO A 118 17.36 6.55 10.78
CA PRO A 118 17.59 6.02 9.45
C PRO A 118 18.06 4.55 9.51
N MET A 119 17.54 3.71 8.60
CA MET A 119 17.67 2.26 8.52
C MET A 119 16.77 1.47 9.49
N ASP A 120 16.05 2.09 10.42
CA ASP A 120 15.01 1.43 11.18
C ASP A 120 13.77 1.17 10.31
N MET A 121 12.98 0.18 10.69
CA MET A 121 11.64 -0.05 10.17
C MET A 121 10.60 0.54 11.10
N ALA A 122 9.45 0.95 10.57
CA ALA A 122 8.33 1.38 11.36
C ALA A 122 7.00 0.82 10.82
N LEU A 123 6.07 0.57 11.74
CA LEU A 123 4.73 0.05 11.46
C LEU A 123 3.72 1.04 12.05
N PRO A 124 3.41 2.15 11.37
CA PRO A 124 2.52 3.17 11.90
C PRO A 124 1.13 2.61 12.16
N ALA A 125 0.55 2.97 13.31
CA ALA A 125 -0.79 2.58 13.71
C ALA A 125 -1.84 3.62 13.30
N GLN A 126 -1.44 4.88 13.11
CA GLN A 126 -2.31 6.01 12.80
C GLN A 126 -1.79 6.83 11.62
N PHE A 127 -2.72 7.52 10.95
CA PHE A 127 -2.42 8.43 9.86
C PHE A 127 -3.01 9.81 10.11
N PHE A 128 -2.23 10.84 9.82
CA PHE A 128 -2.69 12.22 9.73
C PHE A 128 -2.66 12.67 8.27
N ASP A 129 -3.82 13.00 7.73
CA ASP A 129 -3.97 13.31 6.30
C ASP A 129 -3.73 14.78 5.99
N ARG A 130 -2.66 15.07 5.28
CA ARG A 130 -2.33 16.40 4.72
C ARG A 130 -2.41 16.43 3.20
N THR A 131 -2.96 15.38 2.59
CA THR A 131 -3.19 15.34 1.15
C THR A 131 -4.39 16.21 0.76
N ARG A 132 -4.40 16.79 -0.45
CA ARG A 132 -5.42 17.76 -0.89
C ARG A 132 -6.08 17.39 -2.22
N GLN A 133 -5.32 16.82 -3.16
CA GLN A 133 -5.76 16.61 -4.55
C GLN A 133 -5.98 15.13 -4.89
N ARG A 134 -6.09 14.26 -3.91
CA ARG A 134 -6.20 12.83 -4.11
C ARG A 134 -7.61 12.33 -3.87
N ALA A 135 -8.15 11.55 -4.81
CA ALA A 135 -9.41 10.88 -4.60
C ALA A 135 -9.28 9.80 -3.52
N SER A 136 -9.96 10.00 -2.38
CA SER A 136 -9.81 9.18 -1.17
C SER A 136 -10.99 8.25 -0.90
N THR A 137 -11.95 8.12 -1.84
CA THR A 137 -13.10 7.20 -1.74
C THR A 137 -13.47 6.64 -3.11
N PHE A 138 -14.01 5.41 -3.12
CA PHE A 138 -14.65 4.82 -4.30
C PHE A 138 -16.07 5.31 -4.50
N PHE A 139 -16.69 5.80 -3.44
CA PHE A 139 -18.09 6.13 -3.36
C PHE A 139 -18.38 7.56 -3.80
N GLY A 140 -19.68 7.89 -3.92
CA GLY A 140 -20.16 9.12 -4.49
C GLY A 140 -21.09 8.84 -5.68
N GLY A 141 -21.54 9.89 -6.39
CA GLY A 141 -22.42 9.73 -7.54
C GLY A 141 -23.73 9.00 -7.23
N GLY A 142 -24.29 9.23 -6.04
CA GLY A 142 -25.54 8.61 -5.59
C GLY A 142 -25.38 7.43 -4.64
N LEU A 143 -24.15 7.11 -4.20
CA LEU A 143 -23.92 6.13 -3.15
C LEU A 143 -23.03 6.73 -2.07
N VAL A 144 -23.57 6.94 -0.88
CA VAL A 144 -22.88 7.48 0.29
C VAL A 144 -22.53 6.35 1.25
N VAL A 145 -21.26 6.29 1.62
CA VAL A 145 -20.71 5.27 2.53
C VAL A 145 -19.79 5.95 3.54
N HIS A 146 -19.97 5.64 4.83
CA HIS A 146 -19.13 6.14 5.91
C HIS A 146 -18.47 4.97 6.65
N ILE A 147 -17.23 4.67 6.30
CA ILE A 147 -16.45 3.64 6.98
C ILE A 147 -15.92 4.13 8.33
N SER A 148 -15.83 3.24 9.32
CA SER A 148 -15.06 3.50 10.54
C SER A 148 -13.57 3.44 10.22
N PHE A 149 -12.82 4.44 10.66
CA PHE A 149 -11.40 4.60 10.35
C PHE A 149 -10.54 5.01 11.56
N ASP A 150 -11.05 4.79 12.76
CA ASP A 150 -10.35 4.97 14.04
C ASP A 150 -9.11 4.08 14.19
N THR A 151 -9.18 2.88 13.60
CA THR A 151 -8.07 1.93 13.53
C THR A 151 -7.74 1.67 12.04
N PRO A 152 -6.95 2.55 11.39
CA PRO A 152 -6.78 2.56 9.93
C PRO A 152 -6.02 1.35 9.38
N VAL A 153 -5.17 0.72 10.18
CA VAL A 153 -4.37 -0.45 9.81
C VAL A 153 -4.96 -1.74 10.37
N CYS A 154 -4.64 -2.87 9.76
CA CYS A 154 -5.04 -4.18 10.25
C CYS A 154 -4.09 -4.66 11.36
N PRO A 155 -4.53 -4.82 12.63
CA PRO A 155 -3.67 -5.25 13.72
C PRO A 155 -2.97 -6.57 13.44
N THR A 156 -3.67 -7.55 12.88
CA THR A 156 -3.09 -8.87 12.54
C THR A 156 -1.92 -8.75 11.56
N VAL A 157 -2.03 -7.89 10.53
CA VAL A 157 -0.93 -7.70 9.57
C VAL A 157 0.24 -6.98 10.24
N VAL A 158 -0.03 -5.99 11.11
CA VAL A 158 1.00 -5.29 11.89
C VAL A 158 1.74 -6.26 12.81
N GLU A 159 1.03 -7.12 13.55
CA GLU A 159 1.62 -8.14 14.44
C GLU A 159 2.54 -9.10 13.68
N VAL A 160 2.10 -9.57 12.51
CA VAL A 160 2.91 -10.46 11.65
C VAL A 160 4.18 -9.76 11.16
N LEU A 161 4.08 -8.49 10.75
CA LEU A 161 5.25 -7.70 10.32
C LEU A 161 6.20 -7.44 11.49
N ALA A 162 5.69 -7.09 12.68
CA ALA A 162 6.48 -6.88 13.88
C ALA A 162 7.21 -8.17 14.30
N GLY A 163 6.52 -9.32 14.26
CA GLY A 163 7.12 -10.64 14.49
C GLY A 163 8.24 -10.95 13.49
N ALA A 164 8.03 -10.68 12.21
CA ALA A 164 9.04 -10.87 11.19
C ALA A 164 10.29 -9.99 11.40
N CYS A 165 10.11 -8.72 11.80
CA CYS A 165 11.22 -7.84 12.16
C CYS A 165 12.01 -8.39 13.36
N LYS A 166 11.31 -8.82 14.41
CA LYS A 166 11.90 -9.42 15.62
C LYS A 166 12.72 -10.67 15.29
N ASP A 167 12.16 -11.60 14.51
CA ASP A 167 12.81 -12.84 14.10
C ASP A 167 14.11 -12.61 13.30
N LEU A 168 14.17 -11.50 12.57
CA LEU A 168 15.31 -11.10 11.74
C LEU A 168 16.32 -10.19 12.48
N GLY A 169 16.01 -9.81 13.73
CA GLY A 169 16.85 -8.88 14.48
C GLY A 169 16.86 -7.46 13.91
N VAL A 170 15.84 -7.09 13.09
CA VAL A 170 15.72 -5.76 12.52
C VAL A 170 15.00 -4.85 13.50
N ARG A 171 15.61 -3.67 13.80
CA ARG A 171 14.98 -2.67 14.65
C ARG A 171 13.69 -2.17 13.99
N CYS A 172 12.56 -2.27 14.72
CA CYS A 172 11.25 -1.94 14.21
C CYS A 172 10.40 -1.26 15.30
N HIS A 173 9.82 -0.13 14.95
CA HIS A 173 8.94 0.65 15.82
C HIS A 173 7.48 0.38 15.43
N ALA A 174 6.75 -0.35 16.27
CA ALA A 174 5.33 -0.61 16.08
C ALA A 174 4.50 0.46 16.80
N GLY A 175 3.56 1.10 16.08
CA GLY A 175 2.75 2.20 16.59
C GLY A 175 3.13 3.54 15.96
N GLY A 176 2.69 4.63 16.61
CA GLY A 176 2.95 5.99 16.15
C GLY A 176 2.04 6.47 15.02
N THR A 177 2.18 7.75 14.71
CA THR A 177 1.38 8.47 13.72
C THR A 177 2.22 8.90 12.51
N TYR A 178 1.78 8.50 11.34
CA TYR A 178 2.38 8.88 10.06
C TYR A 178 1.60 10.05 9.47
N VAL A 179 2.24 11.23 9.31
CA VAL A 179 1.67 12.31 8.53
C VAL A 179 1.90 12.07 7.04
N CYS A 180 0.80 11.99 6.28
CA CYS A 180 0.86 11.83 4.83
C CYS A 180 0.72 13.19 4.17
N MET A 181 1.83 13.74 3.68
CA MET A 181 1.88 15.01 2.97
C MET A 181 1.58 14.85 1.49
N GLU A 182 1.26 15.96 0.81
CA GLU A 182 0.93 15.94 -0.62
C GLU A 182 2.14 15.59 -1.48
N GLY A 183 3.30 16.24 -1.22
CA GLY A 183 4.42 16.22 -2.14
C GLY A 183 4.16 17.02 -3.42
N PRO A 184 5.03 16.97 -4.47
CA PRO A 184 6.30 16.22 -4.49
C PRO A 184 7.43 16.91 -3.71
N ALA A 185 7.28 18.19 -3.31
CA ALA A 185 8.26 18.86 -2.46
C ALA A 185 8.32 18.22 -1.07
N PHE A 186 9.52 18.11 -0.52
CA PHE A 186 9.71 17.76 0.88
C PHE A 186 9.24 18.88 1.79
N SER A 187 9.14 18.61 3.10
CA SER A 187 8.72 19.58 4.10
C SER A 187 9.62 20.81 4.14
N THR A 188 9.03 21.95 4.39
CA THR A 188 9.78 23.10 4.94
C THR A 188 10.14 22.81 6.40
N LYS A 189 11.19 23.48 6.91
CA LYS A 189 11.58 23.36 8.32
C LYS A 189 10.44 23.77 9.27
N ALA A 190 9.63 24.74 8.86
CA ALA A 190 8.46 25.17 9.62
C ALA A 190 7.40 24.08 9.71
N GLU A 191 7.08 23.42 8.58
CA GLU A 191 6.13 22.30 8.55
C GLU A 191 6.63 21.13 9.41
N SER A 192 7.89 20.73 9.26
CA SER A 192 8.50 19.68 10.05
C SER A 192 8.40 19.94 11.55
N ASN A 193 8.73 21.15 11.99
CA ASN A 193 8.60 21.57 13.40
C ASN A 193 7.14 21.53 13.89
N VAL A 194 6.18 21.94 13.06
CA VAL A 194 4.75 21.87 13.40
C VAL A 194 4.32 20.41 13.54
N TYR A 195 4.67 19.52 12.61
CA TYR A 195 4.31 18.09 12.71
C TYR A 195 4.90 17.46 13.97
N ARG A 196 6.14 17.77 14.30
CA ARG A 196 6.77 17.34 15.55
C ARG A 196 6.04 17.83 16.79
N SER A 197 5.67 19.11 16.83
CA SER A 197 4.92 19.70 17.96
C SER A 197 3.53 19.07 18.12
N TRP A 198 2.92 18.56 17.04
CA TRP A 198 1.66 17.83 17.07
C TRP A 198 1.81 16.35 17.45
N GLY A 199 3.02 15.90 17.72
CA GLY A 199 3.27 14.53 18.13
C GLY A 199 3.29 13.52 16.99
N MET A 200 3.53 13.94 15.73
CA MET A 200 3.73 13.02 14.61
C MET A 200 5.08 12.33 14.74
N ASP A 201 5.15 11.08 14.28
CA ASP A 201 6.34 10.24 14.42
C ASP A 201 7.05 10.03 13.07
N LEU A 202 6.30 9.93 12.00
CA LEU A 202 6.79 9.67 10.65
C LEU A 202 6.16 10.62 9.63
N ILE A 203 6.88 10.88 8.54
CA ILE A 203 6.39 11.67 7.42
C ILE A 203 6.66 10.99 6.09
N GLY A 204 5.70 11.05 5.18
CA GLY A 204 5.84 10.55 3.82
C GLY A 204 4.68 10.94 2.93
N MET A 205 4.60 10.35 1.74
CA MET A 205 3.68 10.82 0.69
C MET A 205 2.69 9.77 0.18
N THR A 206 2.67 8.54 0.76
CA THR A 206 2.12 7.39 0.02
C THR A 206 0.98 6.64 0.69
N SER A 207 0.96 6.53 2.02
CA SER A 207 -0.01 5.66 2.73
C SER A 207 -1.46 6.12 2.62
N LEU A 208 -1.69 7.40 2.34
CA LEU A 208 -3.02 7.92 2.00
C LEU A 208 -3.05 8.43 0.56
N PRO A 209 -4.12 8.09 -0.17
CA PRO A 209 -5.40 7.50 0.27
C PRO A 209 -5.44 5.96 0.27
N GLU A 210 -4.32 5.25 0.06
CA GLU A 210 -4.29 3.78 -0.04
C GLU A 210 -5.03 3.10 1.12
N ALA A 211 -4.74 3.49 2.38
CA ALA A 211 -5.35 2.89 3.56
C ALA A 211 -6.87 3.09 3.63
N LYS A 212 -7.37 4.28 3.27
CA LYS A 212 -8.82 4.57 3.21
C LYS A 212 -9.50 3.67 2.18
N LEU A 213 -8.94 3.61 0.97
CA LEU A 213 -9.47 2.81 -0.13
C LEU A 213 -9.39 1.30 0.16
N ALA A 214 -8.31 0.83 0.80
CA ALA A 214 -8.21 -0.56 1.23
C ALA A 214 -9.31 -0.91 2.25
N ARG A 215 -9.63 -0.02 3.20
CA ARG A 215 -10.73 -0.20 4.14
C ARG A 215 -12.08 -0.26 3.42
N GLU A 216 -12.34 0.63 2.46
CA GLU A 216 -13.55 0.60 1.63
C GLU A 216 -13.64 -0.63 0.72
N ALA A 217 -12.51 -1.19 0.31
CA ALA A 217 -12.45 -2.45 -0.42
C ALA A 217 -12.50 -3.70 0.48
N GLU A 218 -12.59 -3.52 1.80
CA GLU A 218 -12.55 -4.62 2.78
C GLU A 218 -11.27 -5.47 2.68
N ILE A 219 -10.16 -4.81 2.38
CA ILE A 219 -8.82 -5.40 2.34
C ILE A 219 -8.06 -4.96 3.59
N CYS A 220 -7.40 -5.90 4.27
CA CYS A 220 -6.45 -5.57 5.33
C CYS A 220 -5.31 -4.72 4.76
N TYR A 221 -4.89 -3.71 5.49
CA TYR A 221 -3.80 -2.83 5.07
C TYR A 221 -2.85 -2.59 6.23
N ALA A 222 -1.56 -2.64 5.97
CA ALA A 222 -0.52 -2.17 6.87
C ALA A 222 0.64 -1.59 6.08
N THR A 223 1.33 -0.62 6.64
CA THR A 223 2.53 -0.02 6.06
C THR A 223 3.77 -0.58 6.76
N LEU A 224 4.71 -1.09 5.98
CA LEU A 224 6.10 -1.31 6.38
C LEU A 224 6.89 -0.09 5.91
N ALA A 225 7.11 0.85 6.82
CA ALA A 225 7.82 2.09 6.55
C ALA A 225 9.32 1.91 6.76
N MET A 226 10.11 2.30 5.78
CA MET A 226 11.58 2.29 5.80
C MET A 226 12.05 3.69 6.15
N VAL A 227 12.61 3.90 7.33
CA VAL A 227 13.14 5.21 7.74
C VAL A 227 14.41 5.49 6.94
N THR A 228 14.43 6.58 6.18
CA THR A 228 15.55 6.97 5.33
C THR A 228 16.31 8.20 5.84
N ASP A 229 15.63 9.05 6.61
CA ASP A 229 16.13 10.35 7.04
C ASP A 229 15.40 10.87 8.28
N TYR A 230 15.86 11.99 8.82
CA TYR A 230 15.20 12.74 9.91
C TYR A 230 14.40 13.95 9.40
N ASP A 231 13.82 13.86 8.20
CA ASP A 231 13.19 15.01 7.54
C ASP A 231 14.17 16.22 7.52
N CYS A 232 13.72 17.44 7.77
CA CYS A 232 14.58 18.62 7.76
C CYS A 232 14.72 19.31 9.14
N TRP A 233 14.32 18.64 10.24
CA TRP A 233 14.32 19.23 11.58
C TRP A 233 15.61 18.97 12.36
N HIS A 234 16.33 17.90 12.08
CA HIS A 234 17.44 17.43 12.91
C HIS A 234 18.66 18.35 12.74
N PRO A 235 19.24 18.90 13.84
CA PRO A 235 20.29 19.91 13.73
C PRO A 235 21.65 19.38 13.25
N GLN A 236 21.90 18.07 13.39
CA GLN A 236 23.17 17.43 13.03
C GLN A 236 23.10 16.65 11.70
N HIS A 237 21.95 16.64 11.05
CA HIS A 237 21.75 16.00 9.76
C HIS A 237 21.37 17.06 8.72
N ASP A 238 21.92 16.92 7.52
CA ASP A 238 21.58 17.79 6.41
C ASP A 238 20.10 17.66 6.02
N ALA A 239 19.57 18.70 5.39
CA ALA A 239 18.24 18.65 4.79
C ALA A 239 18.15 17.48 3.80
N VAL A 240 16.97 16.82 3.77
CA VAL A 240 16.73 15.63 2.95
C VAL A 240 17.09 15.90 1.49
N THR A 241 17.98 15.09 0.96
CA THR A 241 18.36 15.07 -0.46
C THR A 241 17.95 13.74 -1.09
N ILE A 242 17.67 13.74 -2.38
CA ILE A 242 17.37 12.49 -3.10
C ILE A 242 18.52 11.48 -2.99
N ASN A 243 19.77 11.92 -3.00
CA ASN A 243 20.91 11.03 -2.88
C ASN A 243 20.98 10.31 -1.52
N MET A 244 20.73 11.00 -0.42
CA MET A 244 20.66 10.40 0.92
C MET A 244 19.54 9.36 1.00
N VAL A 245 18.36 9.69 0.47
CA VAL A 245 17.22 8.76 0.43
C VAL A 245 17.57 7.50 -0.35
N LEU A 246 18.26 7.63 -1.49
CA LEU A 246 18.62 6.49 -2.33
C LEU A 246 19.69 5.60 -1.69
N GLU A 247 20.65 6.17 -0.96
CA GLU A 247 21.69 5.43 -0.25
C GLU A 247 21.08 4.54 0.84
N TYR A 248 20.32 5.11 1.76
CA TYR A 248 19.64 4.35 2.82
C TYR A 248 18.55 3.42 2.28
N LEU A 249 17.91 3.79 1.17
CA LEU A 249 16.89 2.96 0.53
C LEU A 249 17.45 1.60 0.11
N THR A 250 18.69 1.53 -0.37
CA THR A 250 19.29 0.27 -0.83
C THR A 250 19.36 -0.76 0.31
N HIS A 251 19.86 -0.38 1.47
CA HIS A 251 19.91 -1.25 2.66
C HIS A 251 18.51 -1.57 3.20
N ASN A 252 17.64 -0.59 3.24
CA ASN A 252 16.27 -0.77 3.70
C ASN A 252 15.47 -1.72 2.80
N VAL A 253 15.73 -1.72 1.49
CA VAL A 253 15.07 -2.63 0.54
C VAL A 253 15.43 -4.08 0.84
N GLU A 254 16.69 -4.40 1.10
CA GLU A 254 17.11 -5.76 1.45
C GLU A 254 16.42 -6.26 2.72
N ASN A 255 16.39 -5.43 3.76
CA ASN A 255 15.70 -5.76 5.01
C ASN A 255 14.19 -5.91 4.78
N SER A 256 13.57 -5.01 4.04
CA SER A 256 12.13 -5.10 3.74
C SER A 256 11.78 -6.35 2.92
N GLN A 257 12.63 -6.77 1.98
CA GLN A 257 12.46 -8.02 1.25
C GLN A 257 12.47 -9.24 2.18
N LYS A 258 13.46 -9.33 3.10
CA LYS A 258 13.53 -10.41 4.11
C LYS A 258 12.30 -10.42 5.02
N ILE A 259 11.86 -9.23 5.48
CA ILE A 259 10.67 -9.07 6.32
C ILE A 259 9.42 -9.51 5.56
N LEU A 260 9.26 -9.12 4.30
CA LEU A 260 8.13 -9.53 3.46
C LEU A 260 8.07 -11.05 3.29
N LEU A 261 9.20 -11.70 2.97
CA LEU A 261 9.26 -13.17 2.86
C LEU A 261 8.79 -13.84 4.14
N ARG A 262 9.35 -13.42 5.29
CA ARG A 262 8.99 -13.96 6.60
C ARG A 262 7.53 -13.71 6.96
N ALA A 263 7.03 -12.49 6.73
CA ALA A 263 5.65 -12.10 7.03
C ALA A 263 4.64 -12.84 6.13
N ILE A 264 4.91 -12.99 4.83
CA ILE A 264 4.03 -13.71 3.90
C ILE A 264 3.87 -15.17 4.33
N ARG A 265 4.98 -15.83 4.71
CA ARG A 265 4.97 -17.20 5.22
C ARG A 265 4.17 -17.33 6.52
N ALA A 266 4.31 -16.36 7.43
CA ALA A 266 3.65 -16.36 8.74
C ALA A 266 2.20 -15.85 8.71
N MET A 267 1.70 -15.33 7.57
CA MET A 267 0.37 -14.73 7.46
C MET A 267 -0.73 -15.74 7.73
N PRO A 268 -1.59 -15.54 8.76
CA PRO A 268 -2.60 -16.53 9.17
C PRO A 268 -3.67 -16.75 8.10
N GLN A 269 -4.19 -17.97 8.05
CA GLN A 269 -5.33 -18.37 7.24
C GLN A 269 -6.31 -19.19 8.09
N PRO A 270 -7.62 -18.98 7.94
CA PRO A 270 -8.27 -17.90 7.18
C PRO A 270 -8.09 -16.52 7.82
N ARG A 271 -8.54 -15.48 7.12
CA ARG A 271 -8.61 -14.12 7.67
C ARG A 271 -9.72 -14.02 8.72
N SER A 272 -9.37 -13.57 9.95
CA SER A 272 -10.32 -13.48 11.07
C SER A 272 -10.61 -12.03 11.55
N CYS A 273 -9.94 -11.03 10.96
CA CYS A 273 -10.08 -9.63 11.38
C CYS A 273 -11.37 -8.97 10.85
N LYS A 274 -11.81 -7.91 11.51
CA LYS A 274 -13.00 -7.13 11.14
C LYS A 274 -12.88 -6.40 9.78
N CYS A 275 -11.69 -6.35 9.16
CA CYS A 275 -11.51 -5.69 7.87
C CYS A 275 -12.42 -6.29 6.77
N ALA A 276 -12.74 -7.59 6.85
CA ALA A 276 -13.58 -8.29 5.88
C ALA A 276 -15.04 -7.82 5.81
N SER A 277 -15.48 -7.06 6.81
CA SER A 277 -16.87 -6.60 6.96
C SER A 277 -16.97 -5.10 7.22
N ALA A 278 -15.96 -4.33 6.78
CA ALA A 278 -15.90 -2.89 7.04
C ALA A 278 -17.09 -2.11 6.45
N LEU A 279 -17.76 -2.64 5.44
CA LEU A 279 -18.93 -2.04 4.79
C LEU A 279 -20.28 -2.53 5.35
N ALA A 280 -20.32 -3.49 6.27
CA ALA A 280 -21.55 -4.14 6.72
C ALA A 280 -22.62 -3.16 7.21
N HIS A 281 -22.22 -2.07 7.85
CA HIS A 281 -23.10 -1.03 8.38
C HIS A 281 -22.71 0.38 7.93
N ALA A 282 -21.92 0.49 6.85
CA ALA A 282 -21.36 1.75 6.39
C ALA A 282 -22.16 2.44 5.29
N ILE A 283 -23.06 1.73 4.62
CA ILE A 283 -23.85 2.24 3.50
C ILE A 283 -25.03 3.04 4.05
N LEU A 284 -25.04 4.36 3.79
CA LEU A 284 -26.06 5.27 4.28
C LEU A 284 -27.21 5.47 3.27
N THR A 285 -26.89 5.43 1.97
CA THR A 285 -27.89 5.64 0.92
C THR A 285 -28.98 4.56 0.94
N ASP A 286 -30.25 4.97 0.90
CA ASP A 286 -31.38 4.06 0.70
C ASP A 286 -31.15 3.20 -0.56
N ARG A 287 -31.27 1.89 -0.41
CA ARG A 287 -31.01 0.92 -1.48
C ARG A 287 -31.87 1.15 -2.72
N THR A 288 -33.12 1.65 -2.55
CA THR A 288 -34.03 1.96 -3.66
C THR A 288 -33.60 3.17 -4.48
N ARG A 289 -32.77 4.04 -3.91
CA ARG A 289 -32.24 5.26 -4.55
C ARG A 289 -30.93 5.05 -5.28
N ILE A 290 -30.27 3.91 -5.11
CA ILE A 290 -28.98 3.62 -5.77
C ILE A 290 -29.24 3.27 -7.23
N SER A 291 -28.71 4.08 -8.14
CA SER A 291 -28.86 3.88 -9.59
C SER A 291 -28.26 2.56 -10.07
N SER A 292 -28.78 1.98 -11.15
CA SER A 292 -28.26 0.78 -11.78
C SER A 292 -26.79 0.96 -12.23
N THR A 293 -26.44 2.16 -12.70
CA THR A 293 -25.08 2.52 -13.09
C THR A 293 -24.13 2.47 -11.89
N ALA A 294 -24.50 3.05 -10.75
CA ALA A 294 -23.69 3.00 -9.53
C ALA A 294 -23.56 1.56 -9.00
N ARG A 295 -24.65 0.78 -8.99
CA ARG A 295 -24.65 -0.65 -8.63
C ARG A 295 -23.67 -1.44 -9.50
N LYS A 296 -23.74 -1.28 -10.82
CA LYS A 296 -22.85 -1.98 -11.77
C LYS A 296 -21.40 -1.57 -11.58
N LYS A 297 -21.11 -0.27 -11.47
CA LYS A 297 -19.75 0.26 -11.29
C LYS A 297 -19.08 -0.22 -10.00
N LEU A 298 -19.87 -0.33 -8.92
CA LEU A 298 -19.36 -0.62 -7.57
C LEU A 298 -19.67 -2.05 -7.09
N SER A 299 -20.21 -2.91 -7.99
CA SER A 299 -20.66 -4.28 -7.65
C SER A 299 -19.61 -5.12 -6.93
N LEU A 300 -18.33 -5.01 -7.32
CA LEU A 300 -17.24 -5.73 -6.69
C LEU A 300 -17.03 -5.35 -5.21
N LEU A 301 -17.38 -4.11 -4.85
CA LEU A 301 -17.19 -3.57 -3.49
C LEU A 301 -18.43 -3.80 -2.62
N VAL A 302 -19.61 -3.45 -3.15
CA VAL A 302 -20.85 -3.41 -2.37
C VAL A 302 -21.90 -4.45 -2.78
N GLY A 303 -21.64 -5.26 -3.82
CA GLY A 303 -22.62 -6.20 -4.36
C GLY A 303 -23.22 -7.13 -3.30
N LYS A 304 -22.39 -7.68 -2.42
CA LYS A 304 -22.83 -8.56 -1.32
C LYS A 304 -23.75 -7.88 -0.29
N TYR A 305 -23.82 -6.55 -0.27
CA TYR A 305 -24.65 -5.77 0.65
C TYR A 305 -25.91 -5.20 0.01
N LEU A 306 -25.96 -5.15 -1.33
CA LEU A 306 -27.07 -4.53 -2.05
C LEU A 306 -28.11 -5.55 -2.57
N GLY A 307 -27.82 -6.83 -2.49
CA GLY A 307 -28.69 -7.92 -2.94
C GLY A 307 -28.62 -8.10 -4.43
#